data_076da2d717d4746d9974ad8720bec6b0
#
_entry.id   076da2d717d4746d9974ad8720bec6b0
#
_cell.length_a   1.000
_cell.length_b   1.000
_cell.length_c   1.000
_cell.angle_alpha   90.00
_cell.angle_beta   90.00
_cell.angle_gamma   90.00
#
_symmetry.space_group_name_H-M   'P 1'
#
loop_
_entity.id
_entity.type
_entity.pdbx_description
1 polymer ?
#
loop_
_entity_poly.entity_id
_entity_poly.type
_entity_poly.pdbx_seq_one_letter_code
_entity_poly.pdbx_strand_id
1 'polypeptide(L)'
;DLLTEAYLDVFELIAKGGLADGRVLMFGDFERQAIYDDGRGRELLKASMPHMPSHRLTMNCRNLPRIGYSVNFFSGLTPGYQKFRRDDDGANPVLLKYMRGDDQSPLLRQAIEALREESFNLSEIVVLSPLGAGSVAATTTDSWLKSVLVQADGGAVNKGKIRFSSIQAFKGLEASAVIVTDLDRVNMPNFESVLYVGLTRATDRLYGVIEKSTGMAGMAGNQ
;
A
#
# COMPACT_ATOMS: atom_id res chain seq x y z
N ASP A 1 2.96 9.03 10.10
CA ASP A 1 4.05 8.29 10.76
C ASP A 1 5.42 8.99 10.70
N LEU A 2 5.54 10.08 10.00
CA LEU A 2 6.79 10.85 9.94
C LEU A 2 6.71 12.16 10.76
N LEU A 3 5.53 12.53 11.26
CA LEU A 3 5.37 13.74 12.04
C LEU A 3 5.72 13.49 13.50
N THR A 4 6.90 13.95 13.91
CA THR A 4 7.40 13.88 15.29
C THR A 4 7.48 15.27 15.91
N GLU A 5 7.66 15.36 17.22
CA GLU A 5 7.88 16.66 17.91
C GLU A 5 9.06 17.43 17.30
N ALA A 6 10.16 16.74 17.00
CA ALA A 6 11.33 17.36 16.39
C ALA A 6 11.04 18.02 15.03
N TYR A 7 10.14 17.44 14.22
CA TYR A 7 9.72 18.08 12.96
C TYR A 7 8.84 19.31 13.23
N LEU A 8 7.96 19.27 14.23
CA LEU A 8 7.15 20.42 14.61
C LEU A 8 8.02 21.56 15.13
N ASP A 9 9.05 21.27 15.92
CA ASP A 9 10.02 22.26 16.39
C ASP A 9 10.76 22.93 15.21
N VAL A 10 11.16 22.16 14.21
CA VAL A 10 11.76 22.72 12.99
C VAL A 10 10.77 23.60 12.24
N PHE A 11 9.51 23.18 12.10
CA PHE A 11 8.48 23.97 11.43
C PHE A 11 8.16 25.24 12.20
N GLU A 12 8.15 25.21 13.55
CA GLU A 12 8.00 26.39 14.40
C GLU A 12 9.08 27.45 14.10
N LEU A 13 10.32 26.99 13.91
CA LEU A 13 11.46 27.88 13.64
C LEU A 13 11.45 28.50 12.24
N ILE A 14 10.99 27.74 11.22
CA ILE A 14 11.05 28.19 9.82
C ILE A 14 9.77 28.93 9.38
N ALA A 15 8.63 28.69 10.02
CA ALA A 15 7.39 29.35 9.69
C ALA A 15 7.40 30.79 10.20
N LYS A 16 7.19 31.76 9.30
CA LYS A 16 7.11 33.18 9.72
C LYS A 16 5.87 33.37 10.62
N GLY A 17 6.10 33.67 11.89
CA GLY A 17 5.06 33.75 12.92
C GLY A 17 4.83 32.45 13.67
N GLY A 18 5.73 31.45 13.49
CA GLY A 18 5.61 30.13 14.11
C GLY A 18 4.45 29.31 13.54
N LEU A 19 4.11 28.22 14.22
CA LEU A 19 2.98 27.36 13.85
C LEU A 19 1.63 27.92 14.32
N ALA A 20 1.63 28.74 15.39
CA ALA A 20 0.41 29.30 15.98
C ALA A 20 -0.17 30.45 15.13
N ASP A 21 0.66 31.41 14.73
CA ASP A 21 0.26 32.64 14.04
C ASP A 21 0.71 32.66 12.56
N GLY A 22 1.51 31.69 12.15
CA GLY A 22 2.03 31.57 10.79
C GLY A 22 0.98 31.08 9.79
N ARG A 23 1.26 31.29 8.50
CA ARG A 23 0.47 30.70 7.41
C ARG A 23 1.04 29.33 7.07
N VAL A 24 0.40 28.28 7.58
CA VAL A 24 0.83 26.89 7.39
C VAL A 24 -0.27 26.12 6.68
N LEU A 25 0.11 25.32 5.67
CA LEU A 25 -0.77 24.37 5.01
C LEU A 25 -0.08 23.00 5.02
N MET A 26 -0.73 22.04 5.65
CA MET A 26 -0.21 20.67 5.75
C MET A 26 -1.14 19.69 5.06
N PHE A 27 -0.56 18.72 4.34
CA PHE A 27 -1.26 17.57 3.78
C PHE A 27 -0.71 16.30 4.42
N GLY A 28 -1.60 15.41 4.85
CA GLY A 28 -1.20 14.16 5.48
C GLY A 28 -2.33 13.15 5.50
N ASP A 29 -1.97 11.88 5.63
CA ASP A 29 -2.89 10.79 5.91
C ASP A 29 -2.55 10.24 7.30
N PHE A 30 -3.42 10.52 8.26
CA PHE A 30 -3.26 10.11 9.65
C PHE A 30 -4.07 8.86 10.00
N GLU A 31 -4.77 8.27 9.04
CA GLU A 31 -5.71 7.17 9.32
C GLU A 31 -5.03 5.79 9.19
N ARG A 32 -4.36 5.56 8.05
CA ARG A 32 -3.87 4.21 7.70
C ARG A 32 -2.44 4.17 7.13
N GLN A 33 -1.72 5.28 7.10
CA GLN A 33 -0.34 5.28 6.62
C GLN A 33 0.72 5.17 7.72
N ALA A 34 0.32 5.01 8.98
CA ALA A 34 1.21 4.81 10.10
C ALA A 34 1.72 3.35 10.13
N ILE A 35 2.75 3.07 9.32
CA ILE A 35 3.39 1.74 9.23
C ILE A 35 4.74 1.68 9.95
N TYR A 36 5.24 2.82 10.44
CA TYR A 36 6.54 2.93 11.11
C TYR A 36 6.43 3.26 12.61
N ASP A 37 5.32 3.86 13.06
CA ASP A 37 5.11 4.24 14.46
C ASP A 37 3.66 4.02 14.92
N ASP A 38 3.35 4.49 16.12
CA ASP A 38 2.05 4.35 16.78
C ASP A 38 0.95 5.31 16.29
N GLY A 39 1.21 6.10 15.26
CA GLY A 39 0.23 6.99 14.65
C GLY A 39 -0.11 8.25 15.46
N ARG A 40 0.70 8.63 16.45
CA ARG A 40 0.47 9.83 17.31
C ARG A 40 0.60 11.16 16.58
N GLY A 41 1.02 11.19 15.32
CA GLY A 41 1.21 12.43 14.55
C GLY A 41 0.00 13.35 14.52
N ARG A 42 -1.23 12.81 14.50
CA ARG A 42 -2.47 13.62 14.58
C ARG A 42 -2.62 14.32 15.92
N GLU A 43 -2.31 13.64 17.02
CA GLU A 43 -2.41 14.20 18.38
C GLU A 43 -1.38 15.28 18.58
N LEU A 44 -0.15 15.06 18.15
CA LEU A 44 0.92 16.06 18.16
C LEU A 44 0.51 17.30 17.37
N LEU A 45 -0.04 17.14 16.17
CA LEU A 45 -0.51 18.26 15.35
C LEU A 45 -1.61 19.06 16.03
N LYS A 46 -2.60 18.37 16.64
CA LYS A 46 -3.68 19.04 17.38
C LYS A 46 -3.18 19.75 18.61
N ALA A 47 -2.18 19.21 19.30
CA ALA A 47 -1.58 19.85 20.47
C ALA A 47 -0.81 21.12 20.08
N SER A 48 -0.05 21.08 18.99
CA SER A 48 0.76 22.21 18.52
C SER A 48 -0.05 23.29 17.80
N MET A 49 -1.16 22.90 17.13
CA MET A 49 -2.01 23.82 16.35
C MET A 49 -3.50 23.57 16.63
N PRO A 50 -4.00 23.86 17.84
CA PRO A 50 -5.37 23.52 18.25
C PRO A 50 -6.45 24.24 17.44
N HIS A 51 -6.13 25.39 16.85
CA HIS A 51 -7.06 26.22 16.06
C HIS A 51 -6.95 25.98 14.56
N MET A 52 -6.06 25.10 14.10
CA MET A 52 -5.89 24.80 12.68
C MET A 52 -7.14 24.12 12.11
N PRO A 53 -7.82 24.72 11.11
CA PRO A 53 -8.95 24.08 10.46
C PRO A 53 -8.48 22.86 9.68
N SER A 54 -9.23 21.77 9.76
CA SER A 54 -8.95 20.55 9.00
C SER A 54 -10.00 20.31 7.92
N HIS A 55 -9.55 19.97 6.74
CA HIS A 55 -10.43 19.56 5.63
C HIS A 55 -10.05 18.16 5.17
N ARG A 56 -11.05 17.30 4.97
CA ARG A 56 -10.83 15.95 4.52
C ARG A 56 -11.05 15.83 3.02
N LEU A 57 -10.06 15.29 2.33
CA LEU A 57 -10.18 14.91 0.92
C LEU A 57 -10.80 13.51 0.85
N THR A 58 -11.96 13.38 0.19
CA THR A 58 -12.76 12.14 0.14
C THR A 58 -12.78 11.49 -1.24
N MET A 59 -12.19 12.14 -2.26
CA MET A 59 -12.13 11.63 -3.62
C MET A 59 -10.81 10.88 -3.84
N ASN A 60 -10.91 9.62 -4.24
CA ASN A 60 -9.74 8.85 -4.69
C ASN A 60 -9.46 9.18 -6.16
N CYS A 61 -8.28 9.76 -6.42
CA CYS A 61 -7.85 10.15 -7.76
C CYS A 61 -6.85 9.17 -8.39
N ARG A 62 -6.37 8.18 -7.62
CA ARG A 62 -5.30 7.25 -8.02
C ARG A 62 -5.86 5.94 -8.56
N ASN A 63 -6.58 5.23 -7.72
CA ASN A 63 -7.01 3.87 -8.00
C ASN A 63 -8.28 3.85 -8.85
N LEU A 64 -8.46 2.79 -9.64
CA LEU A 64 -9.77 2.44 -10.18
C LEU A 64 -10.77 2.14 -9.05
N PRO A 65 -12.08 2.36 -9.27
CA PRO A 65 -13.10 2.24 -8.22
C PRO A 65 -13.08 0.90 -7.48
N ARG A 66 -12.97 -0.22 -8.19
CA ARG A 66 -12.98 -1.56 -7.59
C ARG A 66 -11.77 -1.83 -6.71
N ILE A 67 -10.61 -1.30 -7.06
CA ILE A 67 -9.42 -1.33 -6.19
C ILE A 67 -9.69 -0.52 -4.92
N GLY A 68 -10.19 0.70 -5.06
CA GLY A 68 -10.50 1.56 -3.91
C GLY A 68 -11.55 0.97 -2.97
N TYR A 69 -12.60 0.33 -3.49
CA TYR A 69 -13.57 -0.40 -2.67
C TYR A 69 -12.95 -1.58 -1.93
N SER A 70 -12.06 -2.31 -2.59
CA SER A 70 -11.32 -3.41 -1.93
C SER A 70 -10.39 -2.89 -0.84
N VAL A 71 -9.74 -1.74 -1.05
CA VAL A 71 -8.94 -1.05 -0.02
C VAL A 71 -9.82 -0.70 1.18
N ASN A 72 -10.99 -0.06 0.98
CA ASN A 72 -11.92 0.24 2.07
C ASN A 72 -12.25 -1.00 2.89
N PHE A 73 -12.57 -2.10 2.20
CA PHE A 73 -12.99 -3.35 2.82
C PHE A 73 -11.87 -4.00 3.64
N PHE A 74 -10.70 -4.21 3.02
CA PHE A 74 -9.62 -4.96 3.67
C PHE A 74 -8.85 -4.17 4.72
N SER A 75 -8.73 -2.84 4.56
CA SER A 75 -8.02 -2.00 5.53
C SER A 75 -8.92 -1.46 6.64
N GLY A 76 -10.24 -1.65 6.56
CA GLY A 76 -11.19 -1.08 7.51
C GLY A 76 -11.14 0.46 7.56
N LEU A 77 -10.86 1.10 6.41
CA LEU A 77 -10.80 2.57 6.32
C LEU A 77 -12.17 3.19 6.61
N THR A 78 -12.25 4.02 7.66
CA THR A 78 -13.50 4.65 8.10
C THR A 78 -13.31 6.16 8.32
N PRO A 79 -14.07 7.01 7.60
CA PRO A 79 -14.87 6.70 6.41
C PRO A 79 -13.99 6.30 5.24
N GLY A 80 -14.44 5.30 4.45
CA GLY A 80 -13.74 4.87 3.25
C GLY A 80 -13.86 5.87 2.09
N TYR A 81 -13.22 5.56 0.98
CA TYR A 81 -13.37 6.32 -0.25
C TYR A 81 -14.84 6.26 -0.73
N GLN A 82 -15.40 7.42 -1.01
CA GLN A 82 -16.80 7.57 -1.44
C GLN A 82 -16.93 7.95 -2.91
N LYS A 83 -15.90 8.61 -3.44
CA LYS A 83 -15.88 9.09 -4.82
C LYS A 83 -14.55 8.72 -5.48
N PHE A 84 -14.64 8.46 -6.77
CA PHE A 84 -13.48 8.14 -7.61
C PHE A 84 -13.45 9.12 -8.79
N ARG A 85 -12.25 9.56 -9.15
CA ARG A 85 -12.04 10.41 -10.33
C ARG A 85 -11.98 9.60 -11.62
N ARG A 86 -11.51 8.35 -11.51
CA ARG A 86 -11.33 7.44 -12.63
C ARG A 86 -12.61 6.64 -12.86
N ASP A 87 -12.89 6.33 -14.11
CA ASP A 87 -14.03 5.48 -14.50
C ASP A 87 -13.74 4.01 -14.18
N ASP A 88 -14.79 3.24 -13.87
CA ASP A 88 -14.69 1.80 -13.60
C ASP A 88 -14.53 1.04 -14.93
N ASP A 89 -13.47 0.28 -15.06
CA ASP A 89 -13.20 -0.59 -16.22
C ASP A 89 -13.78 -2.01 -16.05
N GLY A 90 -14.43 -2.28 -14.94
CA GLY A 90 -15.04 -3.57 -14.64
C GLY A 90 -14.09 -4.62 -14.06
N ALA A 91 -12.78 -4.38 -14.00
CA ALA A 91 -11.81 -5.36 -13.51
C ALA A 91 -11.76 -5.41 -11.98
N ASN A 92 -12.03 -6.57 -11.41
CA ASN A 92 -11.97 -6.78 -9.97
C ASN A 92 -10.54 -7.13 -9.52
N PRO A 93 -10.11 -6.67 -8.34
CA PRO A 93 -8.94 -7.23 -7.67
C PRO A 93 -9.06 -8.74 -7.48
N VAL A 94 -7.95 -9.44 -7.65
CA VAL A 94 -7.88 -10.91 -7.55
C VAL A 94 -7.14 -11.32 -6.28
N LEU A 95 -7.73 -12.22 -5.49
CA LEU A 95 -7.10 -12.78 -4.30
C LEU A 95 -6.81 -14.25 -4.49
N LEU A 96 -5.53 -14.59 -4.55
CA LEU A 96 -5.01 -15.96 -4.57
C LEU A 96 -4.72 -16.39 -3.13
N LYS A 97 -5.19 -17.57 -2.74
CA LYS A 97 -5.12 -18.05 -1.36
C LYS A 97 -4.09 -19.15 -1.22
N TYR A 98 -3.26 -19.08 -0.17
CA TYR A 98 -2.30 -20.12 0.20
C TYR A 98 -2.54 -20.62 1.63
N MET A 99 -2.03 -21.79 1.96
CA MET A 99 -1.98 -22.31 3.33
C MET A 99 -0.64 -21.92 3.95
N ARG A 100 -0.66 -21.57 5.25
CA ARG A 100 0.59 -21.22 5.95
C ARG A 100 1.63 -22.32 5.82
N GLY A 101 2.82 -21.96 5.35
CA GLY A 101 3.92 -22.88 5.06
C GLY A 101 4.02 -23.31 3.60
N ASP A 102 3.01 -23.03 2.77
CA ASP A 102 3.09 -23.33 1.35
C ASP A 102 4.07 -22.39 0.62
N ASP A 103 4.70 -22.90 -0.43
CA ASP A 103 5.44 -22.05 -1.38
C ASP A 103 4.46 -21.20 -2.19
N GLN A 104 4.62 -19.89 -2.09
CA GLN A 104 3.78 -18.94 -2.84
C GLN A 104 4.27 -18.68 -4.27
N SER A 105 5.44 -19.21 -4.66
CA SER A 105 6.01 -18.98 -6.00
C SER A 105 5.08 -19.38 -7.15
N PRO A 106 4.32 -20.48 -7.09
CA PRO A 106 3.35 -20.82 -8.13
C PRO A 106 2.22 -19.78 -8.27
N LEU A 107 1.73 -19.24 -7.15
CA LEU A 107 0.68 -18.22 -7.14
C LEU A 107 1.20 -16.87 -7.66
N LEU A 108 2.41 -16.49 -7.27
CA LEU A 108 3.07 -15.30 -7.80
C LEU A 108 3.25 -15.39 -9.32
N ARG A 109 3.69 -16.55 -9.81
CA ARG A 109 3.82 -16.81 -11.24
C ARG A 109 2.47 -16.74 -11.95
N GLN A 110 1.43 -17.36 -11.41
CA GLN A 110 0.07 -17.29 -11.94
C GLN A 110 -0.43 -15.83 -12.06
N ALA A 111 -0.21 -15.01 -11.04
CA ALA A 111 -0.60 -13.60 -11.07
C ALA A 111 0.15 -12.81 -12.14
N ILE A 112 1.45 -13.06 -12.32
CA ILE A 112 2.25 -12.39 -13.36
C ILE A 112 1.79 -12.84 -14.76
N GLU A 113 1.55 -14.13 -14.97
CA GLU A 113 1.09 -14.66 -16.25
C GLU A 113 -0.27 -14.08 -16.62
N ALA A 114 -1.23 -14.00 -15.68
CA ALA A 114 -2.53 -13.37 -15.89
C ALA A 114 -2.43 -11.88 -16.27
N LEU A 115 -1.57 -11.11 -15.61
CA LEU A 115 -1.33 -9.71 -15.97
C LEU A 115 -0.71 -9.57 -17.36
N ARG A 116 0.15 -10.50 -17.76
CA ARG A 116 0.72 -10.50 -19.12
C ARG A 116 -0.32 -10.83 -20.18
N GLU A 117 -1.28 -11.71 -19.89
CA GLU A 117 -2.44 -11.98 -20.76
C GLU A 117 -3.32 -10.73 -20.94
N GLU A 118 -3.41 -9.88 -19.91
CA GLU A 118 -4.03 -8.56 -19.99
C GLU A 118 -3.14 -7.49 -20.70
N SER A 119 -2.01 -7.89 -21.28
CA SER A 119 -1.07 -7.05 -22.04
C SER A 119 -0.20 -6.11 -21.20
N PHE A 120 -0.08 -6.31 -19.90
CA PHE A 120 0.90 -5.57 -19.09
C PHE A 120 2.32 -6.01 -19.41
N ASN A 121 3.22 -5.04 -19.61
CA ASN A 121 4.66 -5.31 -19.71
C ASN A 121 5.23 -5.65 -18.34
N LEU A 122 6.30 -6.44 -18.31
CA LEU A 122 6.94 -6.82 -17.04
C LEU A 122 7.35 -5.58 -16.19
N SER A 123 7.77 -4.49 -16.83
CA SER A 123 8.17 -3.26 -16.14
C SER A 123 7.02 -2.44 -15.55
N GLU A 124 5.76 -2.74 -15.91
CA GLU A 124 4.56 -2.11 -15.37
C GLU A 124 4.02 -2.86 -14.15
N ILE A 125 4.56 -4.09 -13.92
CA ILE A 125 4.20 -4.93 -12.79
C ILE A 125 5.19 -4.70 -11.64
N VAL A 126 4.66 -4.56 -10.44
CA VAL A 126 5.44 -4.48 -9.20
C VAL A 126 4.97 -5.54 -8.22
N VAL A 127 5.91 -6.26 -7.61
CA VAL A 127 5.63 -7.19 -6.51
C VAL A 127 6.01 -6.52 -5.19
N LEU A 128 5.06 -6.45 -4.28
CA LEU A 128 5.23 -5.85 -2.96
C LEU A 128 5.04 -6.91 -1.87
N SER A 129 5.87 -6.83 -0.83
CA SER A 129 5.73 -7.71 0.33
C SER A 129 6.03 -6.94 1.62
N PRO A 130 5.37 -7.27 2.74
CA PRO A 130 5.74 -6.73 4.04
C PRO A 130 7.05 -7.32 4.58
N LEU A 131 7.53 -8.45 4.04
CA LEU A 131 8.65 -9.22 4.59
C LEU A 131 10.03 -8.83 4.03
N GLY A 132 10.09 -7.90 3.06
CA GLY A 132 11.38 -7.46 2.49
C GLY A 132 12.23 -8.62 1.95
N ALA A 133 13.41 -8.84 2.54
CA ALA A 133 14.32 -9.91 2.14
C ALA A 133 13.79 -11.34 2.40
N GLY A 134 12.80 -11.50 3.28
CA GLY A 134 12.13 -12.77 3.54
C GLY A 134 10.93 -13.05 2.60
N SER A 135 10.64 -12.17 1.66
CA SER A 135 9.50 -12.29 0.76
C SER A 135 9.66 -13.45 -0.22
N VAL A 136 8.53 -13.98 -0.71
CA VAL A 136 8.54 -14.97 -1.78
C VAL A 136 9.31 -14.50 -3.00
N ALA A 137 9.23 -13.23 -3.35
CA ALA A 137 9.97 -12.66 -4.49
C ALA A 137 11.49 -12.69 -4.30
N ALA A 138 11.98 -12.52 -3.06
CA ALA A 138 13.39 -12.56 -2.73
C ALA A 138 13.94 -13.98 -2.56
N THR A 139 13.11 -14.92 -2.05
CA THR A 139 13.54 -16.27 -1.63
C THR A 139 13.15 -17.38 -2.61
N THR A 140 12.32 -17.08 -3.62
CA THR A 140 11.85 -18.08 -4.60
C THR A 140 13.00 -18.88 -5.21
N THR A 141 12.77 -20.19 -5.41
CA THR A 141 13.69 -21.09 -6.13
C THR A 141 13.30 -21.27 -7.60
N ASP A 142 12.11 -20.77 -8.01
CA ASP A 142 11.66 -20.84 -9.41
C ASP A 142 12.62 -20.08 -10.33
N SER A 143 13.17 -20.78 -11.33
CA SER A 143 14.19 -20.24 -12.24
C SER A 143 13.67 -19.12 -13.12
N TRP A 144 12.39 -19.19 -13.52
CA TRP A 144 11.78 -18.13 -14.34
C TRP A 144 11.54 -16.88 -13.51
N LEU A 145 10.97 -17.01 -12.30
CA LEU A 145 10.80 -15.87 -11.40
C LEU A 145 12.13 -15.20 -11.10
N LYS A 146 13.19 -15.95 -10.80
CA LYS A 146 14.55 -15.40 -10.63
C LYS A 146 15.05 -14.66 -11.86
N SER A 147 14.68 -15.11 -13.05
CA SER A 147 15.12 -14.48 -14.29
C SER A 147 14.43 -13.14 -14.55
N VAL A 148 13.19 -12.93 -14.07
CA VAL A 148 12.40 -11.72 -14.34
C VAL A 148 12.32 -10.76 -13.15
N LEU A 149 12.44 -11.23 -11.91
CA LEU A 149 12.38 -10.39 -10.71
C LEU A 149 13.69 -9.66 -10.45
N VAL A 150 13.59 -8.40 -10.04
CA VAL A 150 14.73 -7.58 -9.61
C VAL A 150 14.34 -6.74 -8.40
N GLN A 151 15.16 -6.77 -7.36
CA GLN A 151 14.96 -5.93 -6.20
C GLN A 151 15.30 -4.47 -6.56
N ALA A 152 14.37 -3.56 -6.32
CA ALA A 152 14.59 -2.15 -6.54
C ALA A 152 13.64 -1.31 -5.66
N ASP A 153 14.20 -0.52 -4.78
CA ASP A 153 13.47 0.34 -3.86
C ASP A 153 13.10 1.71 -4.49
N GLY A 154 13.36 1.88 -5.77
CA GLY A 154 13.03 3.07 -6.56
C GLY A 154 13.72 3.06 -7.93
N GLY A 155 13.43 4.09 -8.73
CA GLY A 155 14.05 4.27 -10.05
C GLY A 155 13.42 3.42 -11.17
N ALA A 156 13.97 3.59 -12.39
CA ALA A 156 13.52 2.87 -13.57
C ALA A 156 14.06 1.43 -13.59
N VAL A 157 13.23 0.49 -14.00
CA VAL A 157 13.60 -0.90 -14.20
C VAL A 157 13.61 -1.22 -15.69
N ASN A 158 14.53 -2.08 -16.14
CA ASN A 158 14.61 -2.53 -17.52
C ASN A 158 13.28 -3.15 -17.96
N LYS A 159 12.88 -2.91 -19.22
CA LYS A 159 11.60 -3.36 -19.78
C LYS A 159 11.31 -4.86 -19.62
N GLY A 160 12.34 -5.70 -19.54
CA GLY A 160 12.20 -7.16 -19.37
C GLY A 160 12.19 -7.65 -17.92
N LYS A 161 12.03 -6.77 -16.92
CA LYS A 161 12.09 -7.11 -15.50
C LYS A 161 10.88 -6.57 -14.74
N ILE A 162 10.53 -7.31 -13.69
CA ILE A 162 9.52 -6.95 -12.69
C ILE A 162 10.27 -6.46 -11.45
N ARG A 163 9.92 -5.29 -10.97
CA ARG A 163 10.43 -4.80 -9.69
C ARG A 163 9.77 -5.52 -8.54
N PHE A 164 10.56 -5.93 -7.55
CA PHE A 164 10.00 -6.25 -6.25
C PHE A 164 10.65 -5.40 -5.15
N SER A 165 9.85 -5.08 -4.13
CA SER A 165 10.26 -4.21 -3.02
C SER A 165 9.46 -4.50 -1.77
N SER A 166 9.91 -3.98 -0.62
CA SER A 166 9.04 -3.95 0.55
C SER A 166 7.93 -2.90 0.38
N ILE A 167 6.78 -3.13 1.03
CA ILE A 167 5.68 -2.15 1.06
C ILE A 167 6.16 -0.81 1.62
N GLN A 168 7.04 -0.86 2.62
CA GLN A 168 7.61 0.32 3.28
C GLN A 168 8.47 1.15 2.31
N ALA A 169 9.40 0.50 1.60
CA ALA A 169 10.28 1.18 0.65
C ALA A 169 9.52 1.71 -0.58
N PHE A 170 8.39 1.10 -0.93
CA PHE A 170 7.53 1.54 -2.04
C PHE A 170 6.50 2.60 -1.65
N LYS A 171 6.49 3.04 -0.38
CA LYS A 171 5.59 4.11 0.09
C LYS A 171 5.84 5.40 -0.69
N GLY A 172 4.75 6.01 -1.20
CA GLY A 172 4.81 7.22 -2.03
C GLY A 172 4.87 6.95 -3.54
N LEU A 173 5.23 5.74 -3.96
CA LEU A 173 5.24 5.33 -5.36
C LEU A 173 3.92 4.69 -5.78
N GLU A 174 3.76 4.41 -7.07
CA GLU A 174 2.61 3.71 -7.67
C GLU A 174 3.03 2.91 -8.89
N ALA A 175 2.21 1.95 -9.31
CA ALA A 175 2.41 1.14 -10.50
C ALA A 175 1.07 0.77 -11.12
N SER A 176 1.07 0.54 -12.44
CA SER A 176 -0.14 0.13 -13.18
C SER A 176 -0.69 -1.19 -12.64
N ALA A 177 0.16 -2.18 -12.43
CA ALA A 177 -0.21 -3.46 -11.86
C ALA A 177 0.63 -3.77 -10.61
N VAL A 178 -0.03 -4.15 -9.52
CA VAL A 178 0.63 -4.52 -8.27
C VAL A 178 0.19 -5.91 -7.83
N ILE A 179 1.16 -6.72 -7.45
CA ILE A 179 0.95 -8.00 -6.79
C ILE A 179 1.47 -7.86 -5.35
N VAL A 180 0.61 -8.01 -4.37
CA VAL A 180 1.00 -7.99 -2.95
C VAL A 180 1.06 -9.42 -2.44
N THR A 181 2.23 -9.86 -1.99
CA THR A 181 2.49 -11.23 -1.52
C THR A 181 2.69 -11.29 -0.01
N ASP A 182 2.76 -12.49 0.54
CA ASP A 182 3.10 -12.76 1.94
C ASP A 182 2.10 -12.15 2.94
N LEU A 183 0.83 -12.04 2.54
CA LEU A 183 -0.21 -11.46 3.39
C LEU A 183 -0.71 -12.48 4.42
N ASP A 184 -0.16 -12.42 5.64
CA ASP A 184 -0.56 -13.24 6.78
C ASP A 184 -0.74 -12.37 8.03
N ARG A 185 -1.99 -12.21 8.49
CA ARG A 185 -2.35 -11.36 9.64
C ARG A 185 -1.65 -11.77 10.93
N VAL A 186 -1.41 -13.06 11.14
CA VAL A 186 -0.81 -13.56 12.39
C VAL A 186 0.62 -13.07 12.58
N ASN A 187 1.34 -12.91 11.48
CA ASN A 187 2.76 -12.55 11.49
C ASN A 187 2.99 -11.04 11.21
N MET A 188 1.92 -10.23 11.22
CA MET A 188 2.03 -8.86 10.74
C MET A 188 1.34 -7.87 11.69
N PRO A 189 2.11 -7.21 12.56
CA PRO A 189 1.57 -6.08 13.31
C PRO A 189 1.14 -4.97 12.35
N ASN A 190 0.10 -4.23 12.70
CA ASN A 190 -0.48 -3.15 11.89
C ASN A 190 -0.97 -3.62 10.49
N PHE A 191 -1.51 -4.86 10.42
CA PHE A 191 -1.92 -5.52 9.19
C PHE A 191 -2.80 -4.62 8.29
N GLU A 192 -3.80 -3.93 8.87
CA GLU A 192 -4.70 -3.04 8.14
C GLU A 192 -3.96 -1.87 7.48
N SER A 193 -3.00 -1.27 8.18
CA SER A 193 -2.18 -0.17 7.63
C SER A 193 -1.23 -0.67 6.54
N VAL A 194 -0.63 -1.84 6.73
CA VAL A 194 0.22 -2.46 5.73
C VAL A 194 -0.58 -2.81 4.46
N LEU A 195 -1.77 -3.39 4.63
CA LEU A 195 -2.70 -3.62 3.51
C LEU A 195 -3.06 -2.32 2.81
N TYR A 196 -3.50 -1.31 3.56
CA TYR A 196 -3.86 -0.01 2.98
C TYR A 196 -2.73 0.54 2.12
N VAL A 197 -1.52 0.59 2.66
CA VAL A 197 -0.37 1.13 1.91
C VAL A 197 -0.05 0.27 0.70
N GLY A 198 0.00 -1.05 0.82
CA GLY A 198 0.32 -1.96 -0.29
C GLY A 198 -0.72 -1.93 -1.41
N LEU A 199 -1.99 -2.09 -1.06
CA LEU A 199 -3.09 -2.15 -2.03
C LEU A 199 -3.30 -0.82 -2.76
N THR A 200 -3.12 0.33 -2.08
CA THR A 200 -3.27 1.66 -2.71
C THR A 200 -2.17 2.00 -3.70
N ARG A 201 -1.14 1.18 -3.85
CA ARG A 201 -0.09 1.40 -4.86
C ARG A 201 -0.52 1.04 -6.27
N ALA A 202 -1.52 0.17 -6.43
CA ALA A 202 -2.05 -0.25 -7.72
C ALA A 202 -2.94 0.84 -8.34
N THR A 203 -2.67 1.25 -9.57
CA THR A 203 -3.55 2.19 -10.28
C THR A 203 -4.63 1.46 -11.07
N ASP A 204 -4.30 0.35 -11.76
CA ASP A 204 -5.17 -0.31 -12.72
C ASP A 204 -5.48 -1.78 -12.37
N ARG A 205 -4.50 -2.57 -11.89
CA ARG A 205 -4.67 -3.98 -11.56
C ARG A 205 -4.06 -4.32 -10.21
N LEU A 206 -4.78 -5.11 -9.45
CA LEU A 206 -4.38 -5.53 -8.11
C LEU A 206 -4.57 -7.03 -7.93
N TYR A 207 -3.48 -7.71 -7.57
CA TYR A 207 -3.46 -9.08 -7.12
C TYR A 207 -2.98 -9.15 -5.68
N GLY A 208 -3.59 -10.01 -4.87
CA GLY A 208 -3.14 -10.32 -3.50
C GLY A 208 -2.89 -11.81 -3.35
N VAL A 209 -1.75 -12.19 -2.78
CA VAL A 209 -1.47 -13.57 -2.34
C VAL A 209 -1.60 -13.59 -0.82
N ILE A 210 -2.70 -14.16 -0.34
CA ILE A 210 -3.16 -14.02 1.05
C ILE A 210 -3.31 -15.40 1.72
N GLU A 211 -2.87 -15.50 2.97
CA GLU A 211 -3.08 -16.69 3.78
C GLU A 211 -4.58 -16.91 3.99
N LYS A 212 -5.03 -18.17 3.88
CA LYS A 212 -6.44 -18.55 3.79
C LYS A 212 -7.28 -18.11 5.00
N SER A 213 -6.77 -18.25 6.21
CA SER A 213 -7.49 -17.83 7.43
C SER A 213 -7.59 -16.30 7.54
N THR A 214 -6.56 -15.60 7.10
CA THR A 214 -6.53 -14.14 7.01
C THR A 214 -7.61 -13.61 6.07
N GLY A 215 -7.77 -14.23 4.89
CA GLY A 215 -8.80 -13.85 3.92
C GLY A 215 -10.23 -14.05 4.41
N MET A 216 -10.47 -15.09 5.23
CA MET A 216 -11.80 -15.35 5.82
C MET A 216 -12.14 -14.37 6.96
N ALA A 217 -11.18 -13.97 7.78
CA ALA A 217 -11.40 -13.02 8.87
C ALA A 217 -11.85 -11.63 8.37
N GLY A 218 -11.36 -11.20 7.20
CA GLY A 218 -11.80 -9.97 6.54
C GLY A 218 -13.27 -10.01 6.08
N MET A 219 -13.82 -11.21 5.82
CA MET A 219 -15.22 -11.39 5.44
C MET A 219 -16.16 -11.49 6.65
N ALA A 220 -15.67 -11.93 7.81
CA ALA A 220 -16.48 -12.11 9.02
C ALA A 220 -16.64 -10.84 9.88
N GLY A 221 -15.76 -9.86 9.72
CA GLY A 221 -15.77 -8.62 10.52
C GLY A 221 -16.77 -7.55 10.06
N ASN A 222 -17.60 -7.82 9.04
CA ASN A 222 -18.58 -6.88 8.47
C ASN A 222 -20.01 -7.42 8.52
N GLN A 223 -20.35 -8.20 9.56
CA GLN A 223 -21.75 -8.52 9.91
C GLN A 223 -22.25 -7.66 11.07
#